data_2dd86f978cd4e30d58dba389353def96
#
_entry.id   2dd86f978cd4e30d58dba389353def96
#
_cell.length_a   1.000
_cell.length_b   1.000
_cell.length_c   1.000
_cell.angle_alpha   90.00
_cell.angle_beta   90.00
_cell.angle_gamma   90.00
#
_symmetry.space_group_name_H-M   'P 1'
#
loop_
_entity.id
_entity.type
_entity.pdbx_description
1 polymer ?
#
loop_
_entity_poly.entity_id
_entity_poly.type
_entity_poly.pdbx_seq_one_letter_code
_entity_poly.pdbx_strand_id
1 'polypeptide(L)'
;MNKSIEGLKAFLDASPSAYHATAYIEKMLLAENYQKLSEHDDWTLVPGGKYFMVRGGTTLIAFRIPHGDPKGFLMCACHTDRPTFKVKDYCEMVGSKYLRLSTERYGGMIIAPWLDRPLSVAGRVLVETETGVVSKLINIDKDLMLIPNVAIHMNRKVNDGYSWNPAVDTFPLLGSKDNVDKFWNLVEAEAGGHVLGHDLYLYIREKAKIWGVDDEFISAMALDDLECVWGCTRGFLSSAQDRSVPVLCCFDDEEVGSNSPQGAASTILADTLDRICNALEKNQFRMLAQSFMVSADNAHALHPNHPELADPAHAPLLGGGVVLKFNACQRYTTDGVSSAVFRKICNSVDVPVQTYYNRADIPGGSTLGHISLTHVSVPTVDVGLAQLAMHSCYETAAVADVEYLERAMGAFYSCELEVTPDGGCLVR
;
A
#
# COMPACT_ATOMS: atom_id res chain seq x y z
N MET A 1 24.68 4.32 -5.85
CA MET A 1 23.23 4.24 -5.72
C MET A 1 22.89 4.10 -4.24
N ASN A 2 21.88 4.79 -3.73
CA ASN A 2 21.48 4.75 -2.32
C ASN A 2 20.89 3.37 -1.98
N LYS A 3 21.29 2.79 -0.82
CA LYS A 3 20.81 1.46 -0.38
C LYS A 3 19.29 1.39 -0.20
N SER A 4 18.65 2.52 0.12
CA SER A 4 17.22 2.61 0.27
C SER A 4 16.50 2.35 -1.05
N ILE A 5 16.90 3.03 -2.12
CA ILE A 5 16.24 2.91 -3.43
C ILE A 5 16.45 1.51 -4.06
N GLU A 6 17.61 0.90 -3.87
CA GLU A 6 17.83 -0.49 -4.30
C GLU A 6 16.94 -1.47 -3.52
N GLY A 7 16.76 -1.21 -2.22
CA GLY A 7 15.83 -1.98 -1.40
C GLY A 7 14.38 -1.82 -1.83
N LEU A 8 13.94 -0.59 -2.13
CA LEU A 8 12.59 -0.33 -2.67
C LEU A 8 12.39 -1.06 -4.00
N LYS A 9 13.33 -0.98 -4.94
CA LYS A 9 13.25 -1.72 -6.22
C LYS A 9 13.09 -3.21 -6.02
N ALA A 10 13.89 -3.79 -5.12
CA ALA A 10 13.80 -5.21 -4.80
C ALA A 10 12.45 -5.58 -4.17
N PHE A 11 11.90 -4.72 -3.32
CA PHE A 11 10.58 -4.88 -2.72
C PHE A 11 9.47 -4.81 -3.77
N LEU A 12 9.46 -3.77 -4.62
CA LEU A 12 8.49 -3.61 -5.72
C LEU A 12 8.52 -4.82 -6.67
N ASP A 13 9.71 -5.23 -7.10
CA ASP A 13 9.90 -6.34 -8.02
C ASP A 13 9.48 -7.71 -7.45
N ALA A 14 9.55 -7.86 -6.12
CA ALA A 14 9.14 -9.07 -5.41
C ALA A 14 7.66 -9.05 -4.98
N SER A 15 6.94 -7.96 -5.24
CA SER A 15 5.57 -7.71 -4.75
C SER A 15 4.54 -7.66 -5.89
N PRO A 16 4.36 -8.71 -6.70
CA PRO A 16 3.38 -8.73 -7.79
C PRO A 16 1.92 -8.72 -7.33
N SER A 17 1.63 -8.90 -6.04
CA SER A 17 0.31 -8.77 -5.42
C SER A 17 0.43 -8.33 -3.96
N ALA A 18 -0.66 -7.88 -3.33
CA ALA A 18 -0.71 -7.54 -1.90
C ALA A 18 -0.21 -8.68 -1.00
N TYR A 19 -0.54 -9.92 -1.33
CA TYR A 19 -0.04 -11.12 -0.64
C TYR A 19 1.48 -11.21 -0.63
N HIS A 20 2.11 -10.92 -1.77
CA HIS A 20 3.57 -10.95 -1.90
C HIS A 20 4.24 -9.77 -1.19
N ALA A 21 3.62 -8.58 -1.23
CA ALA A 21 4.11 -7.42 -0.49
C ALA A 21 4.13 -7.69 1.01
N THR A 22 3.02 -8.22 1.56
CA THR A 22 2.92 -8.59 2.97
C THR A 22 3.93 -9.68 3.34
N ALA A 23 4.09 -10.71 2.51
CA ALA A 23 5.08 -11.76 2.74
C ALA A 23 6.53 -11.23 2.74
N TYR A 24 6.83 -10.22 1.91
CA TYR A 24 8.13 -9.57 1.91
C TYR A 24 8.39 -8.80 3.22
N ILE A 25 7.41 -8.03 3.69
CA ILE A 25 7.49 -7.31 4.97
C ILE A 25 7.62 -8.28 6.13
N GLU A 26 6.84 -9.38 6.13
CA GLU A 26 6.96 -10.45 7.12
C GLU A 26 8.40 -10.99 7.19
N LYS A 27 9.02 -11.26 6.03
CA LYS A 27 10.41 -11.71 5.95
C LYS A 27 11.39 -10.67 6.53
N MET A 28 11.16 -9.37 6.27
CA MET A 28 11.99 -8.31 6.85
C MET A 28 11.88 -8.29 8.37
N LEU A 29 10.67 -8.40 8.91
CA LEU A 29 10.42 -8.41 10.35
C LEU A 29 11.06 -9.63 11.04
N LEU A 30 10.91 -10.81 10.45
CA LEU A 30 11.55 -12.03 10.95
C LEU A 30 13.09 -11.90 10.99
N ALA A 31 13.69 -11.27 9.98
CA ALA A 31 15.14 -11.03 9.95
C ALA A 31 15.59 -10.06 11.07
N GLU A 32 14.71 -9.20 11.55
CA GLU A 32 14.92 -8.28 12.67
C GLU A 32 14.46 -8.85 14.03
N ASN A 33 14.23 -10.18 14.10
CA ASN A 33 13.83 -10.94 15.28
C ASN A 33 12.45 -10.55 15.84
N TYR A 34 11.51 -10.14 14.98
CA TYR A 34 10.11 -10.02 15.37
C TYR A 34 9.48 -11.41 15.46
N GLN A 35 8.65 -11.60 16.48
CA GLN A 35 7.88 -12.83 16.68
C GLN A 35 6.51 -12.68 16.02
N LYS A 36 6.11 -13.68 15.21
CA LYS A 36 4.75 -13.74 14.67
C LYS A 36 3.78 -14.21 15.76
N LEU A 37 2.72 -13.44 15.96
CA LEU A 37 1.61 -13.76 16.86
C LEU A 37 0.43 -14.32 16.06
N SER A 38 -0.32 -15.21 16.68
CA SER A 38 -1.59 -15.71 16.16
C SER A 38 -2.75 -14.98 16.83
N GLU A 39 -3.79 -14.65 16.08
CA GLU A 39 -5.04 -14.09 16.61
C GLU A 39 -5.86 -15.13 17.41
N HIS A 40 -5.56 -16.41 17.25
CA HIS A 40 -6.23 -17.51 17.97
C HIS A 40 -5.67 -17.72 19.38
N ASP A 41 -4.50 -17.14 19.69
CA ASP A 41 -3.79 -17.35 20.95
C ASP A 41 -3.90 -16.13 21.87
N ASP A 42 -3.73 -16.35 23.18
CA ASP A 42 -3.49 -15.29 24.14
C ASP A 42 -2.08 -14.70 23.93
N TRP A 43 -1.95 -13.38 23.98
CA TRP A 43 -0.67 -12.72 23.75
C TRP A 43 0.07 -12.49 25.07
N THR A 44 1.25 -13.06 25.19
CA THR A 44 2.20 -12.76 26.26
C THR A 44 3.25 -11.81 25.73
N LEU A 45 3.16 -10.53 26.14
CA LEU A 45 4.04 -9.46 25.68
C LEU A 45 5.03 -9.08 26.77
N VAL A 46 6.31 -8.97 26.43
CA VAL A 46 7.37 -8.63 27.37
C VAL A 46 8.04 -7.32 27.03
N PRO A 47 8.57 -6.54 27.99
CA PRO A 47 9.36 -5.37 27.73
C PRO A 47 10.53 -5.66 26.75
N GLY A 48 10.72 -4.80 25.75
CA GLY A 48 11.69 -4.99 24.66
C GLY A 48 11.25 -5.98 23.59
N GLY A 49 10.10 -6.66 23.76
CA GLY A 49 9.59 -7.64 22.78
C GLY A 49 9.17 -6.98 21.47
N LYS A 50 9.37 -7.71 20.37
CA LYS A 50 9.07 -7.30 18.99
C LYS A 50 8.09 -8.30 18.39
N TYR A 51 6.95 -7.82 17.93
CA TYR A 51 5.85 -8.68 17.52
C TYR A 51 5.20 -8.20 16.23
N PHE A 52 4.60 -9.12 15.49
CA PHE A 52 3.70 -8.81 14.40
C PHE A 52 2.63 -9.89 14.25
N MET A 53 1.52 -9.52 13.62
CA MET A 53 0.47 -10.43 13.21
C MET A 53 0.10 -10.19 11.74
N VAL A 54 -0.50 -11.21 11.12
CA VAL A 54 -0.99 -11.13 9.72
C VAL A 54 -2.40 -11.66 9.66
N ARG A 55 -3.35 -10.87 9.14
CA ARG A 55 -4.73 -11.28 8.89
C ARG A 55 -4.98 -11.44 7.39
N GLY A 56 -5.63 -12.53 7.01
CA GLY A 56 -6.00 -12.80 5.62
C GLY A 56 -4.84 -13.01 4.64
N GLY A 57 -3.59 -12.89 5.11
CA GLY A 57 -2.37 -12.97 4.29
C GLY A 57 -1.96 -11.65 3.62
N THR A 58 -2.72 -10.57 3.82
CA THR A 58 -2.50 -9.27 3.16
C THR A 58 -2.41 -8.08 4.11
N THR A 59 -3.02 -8.14 5.29
CA THR A 59 -2.88 -7.10 6.30
C THR A 59 -1.91 -7.50 7.38
N LEU A 60 -0.95 -6.65 7.69
CA LEU A 60 0.09 -6.87 8.68
C LEU A 60 0.10 -5.72 9.69
N ILE A 61 0.10 -6.08 10.99
CA ILE A 61 0.35 -5.11 12.07
C ILE A 61 1.56 -5.56 12.85
N ALA A 62 2.59 -4.70 12.92
CA ALA A 62 3.81 -4.92 13.69
C ALA A 62 3.94 -3.89 14.81
N PHE A 63 4.48 -4.30 15.96
CA PHE A 63 4.69 -3.42 17.10
C PHE A 63 5.85 -3.87 17.99
N ARG A 64 6.33 -2.94 18.82
CA ARG A 64 7.36 -3.22 19.83
C ARG A 64 6.89 -2.76 21.19
N ILE A 65 7.19 -3.54 22.22
CA ILE A 65 6.94 -3.14 23.59
C ILE A 65 8.18 -2.43 24.13
N PRO A 66 8.09 -1.16 24.57
CA PRO A 66 9.23 -0.46 25.15
C PRO A 66 9.68 -1.11 26.46
N HIS A 67 10.94 -0.87 26.88
CA HIS A 67 11.42 -1.31 28.20
C HIS A 67 10.80 -0.49 29.32
N GLY A 68 10.48 0.77 29.07
CA GLY A 68 9.80 1.65 30.01
C GLY A 68 8.29 1.40 30.11
N ASP A 69 7.62 2.27 30.86
CA ASP A 69 6.15 2.25 31.02
C ASP A 69 5.48 3.04 29.89
N PRO A 70 4.87 2.38 28.87
CA PRO A 70 4.32 3.09 27.72
C PRO A 70 3.12 3.95 28.10
N LYS A 71 3.04 5.14 27.50
CA LYS A 71 1.97 6.12 27.75
C LYS A 71 0.94 6.18 26.61
N GLY A 72 1.31 5.79 25.40
CA GLY A 72 0.47 5.82 24.22
C GLY A 72 1.07 5.00 23.07
N PHE A 73 0.49 5.19 21.89
CA PHE A 73 0.92 4.54 20.65
C PHE A 73 1.42 5.59 19.67
N LEU A 74 2.52 5.28 18.94
CA LEU A 74 2.91 5.98 17.73
C LEU A 74 2.63 5.05 16.55
N MET A 75 1.60 5.37 15.79
CA MET A 75 1.06 4.50 14.75
C MET A 75 1.35 5.05 13.36
N CYS A 76 1.62 4.16 12.41
CA CYS A 76 1.57 4.47 10.99
C CYS A 76 0.62 3.50 10.30
N ALA A 77 -0.16 4.02 9.36
CA ALA A 77 -1.05 3.24 8.52
C ALA A 77 -0.71 3.50 7.04
N CYS A 78 -0.56 2.44 6.24
CA CYS A 78 -0.31 2.43 4.80
C CYS A 78 -1.01 1.21 4.20
N HIS A 79 -1.00 1.04 2.85
CA HIS A 79 -1.68 -0.10 2.22
C HIS A 79 -0.80 -0.89 1.25
N THR A 80 -1.15 -2.15 1.03
CA THR A 80 -0.37 -3.10 0.22
C THR A 80 -1.00 -3.44 -1.13
N ASP A 81 -2.28 -3.12 -1.29
CA ASP A 81 -3.02 -3.35 -2.53
C ASP A 81 -2.77 -2.23 -3.56
N ARG A 82 -3.34 -2.39 -4.73
CA ARG A 82 -3.20 -1.47 -5.87
C ARG A 82 -4.28 -1.74 -6.89
N PRO A 83 -4.63 -0.78 -7.77
CA PRO A 83 -5.55 -1.03 -8.86
C PRO A 83 -5.00 -2.05 -9.84
N THR A 84 -5.80 -3.07 -10.15
CA THR A 84 -5.40 -4.16 -11.05
C THR A 84 -6.62 -4.88 -11.61
N PHE A 85 -6.40 -5.97 -12.35
CA PHE A 85 -7.44 -6.89 -12.79
C PHE A 85 -7.41 -8.17 -11.94
N LYS A 86 -8.54 -8.48 -11.27
CA LYS A 86 -8.74 -9.74 -10.56
C LYS A 86 -9.25 -10.81 -11.52
N VAL A 87 -8.66 -12.00 -11.46
CA VAL A 87 -9.11 -13.17 -12.23
C VAL A 87 -10.41 -13.71 -11.62
N LYS A 88 -11.40 -14.01 -12.46
CA LYS A 88 -12.68 -14.60 -12.02
C LYS A 88 -12.61 -16.13 -11.96
N ASP A 89 -13.52 -16.74 -11.21
CA ASP A 89 -13.76 -18.18 -11.29
C ASP A 89 -14.20 -18.55 -12.72
N TYR A 90 -13.83 -19.78 -13.13
CA TYR A 90 -14.15 -20.28 -14.49
C TYR A 90 -13.79 -19.26 -15.57
N CYS A 91 -12.61 -18.70 -15.43
CA CYS A 91 -12.20 -17.49 -16.15
C CYS A 91 -11.85 -17.73 -17.63
N GLU A 92 -11.70 -18.97 -18.10
CA GLU A 92 -11.35 -19.23 -19.49
C GLU A 92 -12.54 -18.99 -20.42
N MET A 93 -12.38 -18.04 -21.34
CA MET A 93 -13.40 -17.65 -22.32
C MET A 93 -12.99 -18.10 -23.71
N VAL A 94 -13.60 -19.16 -24.19
CA VAL A 94 -13.34 -19.70 -25.55
C VAL A 94 -14.14 -18.92 -26.58
N GLY A 95 -13.44 -18.15 -27.42
CA GLY A 95 -14.02 -17.54 -28.63
C GLY A 95 -13.90 -18.45 -29.85
N SER A 96 -14.26 -17.96 -31.02
CA SER A 96 -14.21 -18.73 -32.27
C SER A 96 -12.81 -19.25 -32.60
N LYS A 97 -11.76 -18.56 -32.24
CA LYS A 97 -10.36 -18.90 -32.55
C LYS A 97 -9.38 -18.64 -31.39
N TYR A 98 -9.78 -17.87 -30.37
CA TYR A 98 -8.91 -17.42 -29.32
C TYR A 98 -9.45 -17.79 -27.94
N LEU A 99 -8.54 -18.07 -27.03
CA LEU A 99 -8.78 -18.22 -25.63
C LEU A 99 -8.45 -16.88 -24.93
N ARG A 100 -9.37 -16.36 -24.14
CA ARG A 100 -9.22 -15.16 -23.34
C ARG A 100 -9.46 -15.47 -21.86
N LEU A 101 -8.96 -14.61 -20.98
CA LEU A 101 -9.18 -14.72 -19.56
C LEU A 101 -10.26 -13.73 -19.10
N SER A 102 -11.25 -14.21 -18.34
CA SER A 102 -12.26 -13.34 -17.71
C SER A 102 -11.71 -12.71 -16.47
N THR A 103 -11.71 -11.39 -16.43
CA THR A 103 -11.23 -10.58 -15.32
C THR A 103 -12.23 -9.50 -14.95
N GLU A 104 -12.09 -8.93 -13.78
CA GLU A 104 -12.79 -7.73 -13.38
C GLU A 104 -11.82 -6.70 -12.79
N ARG A 105 -12.19 -5.43 -12.84
CA ARG A 105 -11.37 -4.36 -12.25
C ARG A 105 -11.41 -4.46 -10.73
N TYR A 106 -10.26 -4.34 -10.13
CA TYR A 106 -10.04 -4.09 -8.73
C TYR A 106 -9.50 -2.67 -8.59
N GLY A 107 -10.25 -1.80 -7.92
CA GLY A 107 -9.91 -0.38 -7.75
C GLY A 107 -10.14 0.51 -8.98
N GLY A 108 -9.81 1.77 -8.83
CA GLY A 108 -9.99 2.83 -9.83
C GLY A 108 -8.74 3.04 -10.70
N MET A 109 -8.61 2.30 -11.81
CA MET A 109 -7.39 2.30 -12.63
C MET A 109 -7.46 3.17 -13.88
N ILE A 110 -6.30 3.64 -14.36
CA ILE A 110 -6.10 4.12 -15.73
C ILE A 110 -5.93 2.91 -16.65
N ILE A 111 -6.89 2.65 -17.53
CA ILE A 111 -6.93 1.40 -18.35
C ILE A 111 -5.89 1.41 -19.48
N ALA A 112 -5.71 2.54 -20.16
CA ALA A 112 -4.89 2.62 -21.37
C ALA A 112 -3.47 2.03 -21.22
N PRO A 113 -2.72 2.26 -20.12
CA PRO A 113 -1.37 1.71 -19.97
C PRO A 113 -1.30 0.19 -19.83
N TRP A 114 -2.42 -0.49 -19.54
CA TRP A 114 -2.47 -1.94 -19.43
C TRP A 114 -2.44 -2.67 -20.79
N LEU A 115 -2.78 -1.97 -21.87
CA LEU A 115 -2.87 -2.56 -23.20
C LEU A 115 -1.48 -2.75 -23.81
N ASP A 116 -1.37 -3.81 -24.64
CA ASP A 116 -0.17 -4.18 -25.41
C ASP A 116 1.10 -4.45 -24.58
N ARG A 117 0.94 -4.70 -23.28
CA ARG A 117 2.04 -5.05 -22.39
C ARG A 117 2.01 -6.54 -22.01
N PRO A 118 3.17 -7.18 -21.86
CA PRO A 118 3.25 -8.52 -21.29
C PRO A 118 2.71 -8.52 -19.86
N LEU A 119 1.73 -9.38 -19.60
CA LEU A 119 1.10 -9.56 -18.29
C LEU A 119 1.36 -10.96 -17.76
N SER A 120 1.39 -11.08 -16.44
CA SER A 120 1.37 -12.35 -15.74
C SER A 120 0.35 -12.32 -14.60
N VAL A 121 0.30 -13.39 -13.82
CA VAL A 121 -0.64 -13.56 -12.71
C VAL A 121 0.08 -14.00 -11.45
N ALA A 122 -0.30 -13.41 -10.32
CA ALA A 122 0.19 -13.74 -8.99
C ALA A 122 -0.91 -13.55 -7.95
N GLY A 123 -0.76 -14.20 -6.80
CA GLY A 123 -1.69 -14.07 -5.69
C GLY A 123 -1.71 -15.28 -4.80
N ARG A 124 -2.85 -15.53 -4.19
CA ARG A 124 -3.11 -16.67 -3.32
C ARG A 124 -3.98 -17.71 -4.03
N VAL A 125 -3.68 -18.98 -3.80
CA VAL A 125 -4.55 -20.11 -4.15
C VAL A 125 -4.82 -20.97 -2.93
N LEU A 126 -5.97 -21.64 -2.89
CA LEU A 126 -6.37 -22.57 -1.86
C LEU A 126 -6.33 -23.99 -2.46
N VAL A 127 -5.32 -24.75 -2.03
CA VAL A 127 -5.03 -26.09 -2.52
C VAL A 127 -5.74 -27.12 -1.66
N GLU A 128 -6.42 -28.06 -2.30
CA GLU A 128 -7.09 -29.18 -1.63
C GLU A 128 -6.09 -30.11 -0.94
N THR A 129 -6.43 -30.56 0.25
CA THR A 129 -5.72 -31.59 1.02
C THR A 129 -6.71 -32.61 1.56
N GLU A 130 -6.23 -33.72 2.09
CA GLU A 130 -7.09 -34.77 2.68
C GLU A 130 -8.00 -34.25 3.83
N THR A 131 -7.58 -33.20 4.54
CA THR A 131 -8.27 -32.70 5.72
C THR A 131 -8.86 -31.30 5.58
N GLY A 132 -8.74 -30.69 4.39
CA GLY A 132 -9.24 -29.32 4.15
C GLY A 132 -8.53 -28.61 3.01
N VAL A 133 -8.25 -27.32 3.20
CA VAL A 133 -7.56 -26.49 2.20
C VAL A 133 -6.36 -25.77 2.81
N VAL A 134 -5.30 -25.62 2.04
CA VAL A 134 -4.07 -24.92 2.44
C VAL A 134 -3.86 -23.72 1.51
N SER A 135 -3.59 -22.56 2.11
CA SER A 135 -3.24 -21.34 1.37
C SER A 135 -1.80 -21.41 0.87
N LYS A 136 -1.59 -21.12 -0.41
CA LYS A 136 -0.26 -20.97 -1.03
C LYS A 136 -0.18 -19.71 -1.86
N LEU A 137 0.97 -19.03 -1.82
CA LEU A 137 1.28 -17.94 -2.75
C LEU A 137 1.85 -18.54 -4.03
N ILE A 138 1.40 -17.99 -5.17
CA ILE A 138 1.93 -18.35 -6.48
C ILE A 138 2.25 -17.10 -7.30
N ASN A 139 3.27 -17.23 -8.15
CA ASN A 139 3.63 -16.24 -9.16
C ASN A 139 4.10 -16.96 -10.42
N ILE A 140 3.31 -16.90 -11.47
CA ILE A 140 3.64 -17.59 -12.74
C ILE A 140 4.91 -17.00 -13.38
N ASP A 141 5.16 -15.72 -13.21
CA ASP A 141 6.35 -14.96 -13.62
C ASP A 141 6.84 -15.26 -15.05
N LYS A 142 5.92 -15.28 -15.99
CA LYS A 142 6.26 -15.36 -17.43
C LYS A 142 5.34 -14.45 -18.25
N ASP A 143 5.74 -14.08 -19.46
CA ASP A 143 4.89 -13.37 -20.43
C ASP A 143 3.76 -14.31 -20.86
N LEU A 144 2.64 -14.23 -20.12
CA LEU A 144 1.56 -15.21 -20.24
C LEU A 144 0.43 -14.72 -21.13
N MET A 145 0.13 -13.43 -21.07
CA MET A 145 -1.01 -12.83 -21.78
C MET A 145 -0.77 -11.35 -22.05
N LEU A 146 -1.63 -10.77 -22.87
CA LEU A 146 -1.71 -9.33 -23.07
C LEU A 146 -3.15 -8.90 -23.39
N ILE A 147 -3.50 -7.65 -23.12
CA ILE A 147 -4.76 -7.04 -23.52
C ILE A 147 -4.49 -6.31 -24.84
N PRO A 148 -4.98 -6.79 -26.00
CA PRO A 148 -4.65 -6.19 -27.29
C PRO A 148 -5.45 -4.93 -27.58
N ASN A 149 -4.80 -3.87 -28.03
CA ASN A 149 -5.48 -2.73 -28.63
C ASN A 149 -6.16 -3.08 -29.95
N VAL A 150 -7.20 -2.36 -30.29
CA VAL A 150 -7.77 -2.36 -31.63
C VAL A 150 -6.91 -1.49 -32.55
N ALA A 151 -6.55 -2.02 -33.73
CA ALA A 151 -5.73 -1.28 -34.68
C ALA A 151 -6.37 0.08 -35.03
N ILE A 152 -5.54 1.11 -35.17
CA ILE A 152 -5.99 2.50 -35.47
C ILE A 152 -6.91 2.59 -36.70
N HIS A 153 -6.72 1.70 -37.68
CA HIS A 153 -7.56 1.65 -38.87
C HIS A 153 -9.00 1.23 -38.62
N MET A 154 -9.23 0.47 -37.51
CA MET A 154 -10.56 -0.02 -37.10
C MET A 154 -11.15 0.84 -35.96
N ASN A 155 -10.33 1.63 -35.27
CA ASN A 155 -10.74 2.56 -34.21
C ASN A 155 -10.04 3.92 -34.39
N ARG A 156 -10.47 4.68 -35.40
CA ARG A 156 -9.82 5.96 -35.78
C ARG A 156 -9.96 7.07 -34.74
N LYS A 157 -10.92 6.93 -33.80
CA LYS A 157 -11.19 7.92 -32.74
C LYS A 157 -10.49 7.58 -31.42
N VAL A 158 -9.62 6.59 -31.39
CA VAL A 158 -8.97 6.16 -30.13
C VAL A 158 -8.20 7.31 -29.44
N ASN A 159 -7.65 8.25 -30.20
CA ASN A 159 -6.93 9.41 -29.69
C ASN A 159 -7.82 10.62 -29.41
N ASP A 160 -9.13 10.54 -29.68
CA ASP A 160 -10.07 11.66 -29.52
C ASP A 160 -10.90 11.53 -28.22
N GLY A 161 -10.42 10.76 -27.22
CA GLY A 161 -11.11 10.53 -25.96
C GLY A 161 -11.92 9.22 -25.93
N TYR A 162 -11.32 8.11 -26.28
CA TYR A 162 -11.97 6.78 -26.26
C TYR A 162 -12.33 6.36 -24.82
N SER A 163 -13.58 5.93 -24.63
CA SER A 163 -14.08 5.39 -23.37
C SER A 163 -13.96 3.87 -23.37
N TRP A 164 -13.07 3.35 -22.54
CA TRP A 164 -12.85 1.91 -22.37
C TRP A 164 -14.04 1.24 -21.68
N ASN A 165 -14.55 0.15 -22.28
CA ASN A 165 -15.53 -0.73 -21.67
C ASN A 165 -14.84 -1.98 -21.10
N PRO A 166 -14.71 -2.14 -19.78
CA PRO A 166 -14.01 -3.29 -19.19
C PRO A 166 -14.61 -4.64 -19.56
N ALA A 167 -15.90 -4.69 -19.84
CA ALA A 167 -16.58 -5.94 -20.25
C ALA A 167 -16.34 -6.32 -21.71
N VAL A 168 -15.66 -5.48 -22.49
CA VAL A 168 -15.40 -5.70 -23.92
C VAL A 168 -13.93 -5.59 -24.26
N ASP A 169 -13.27 -4.52 -23.75
CA ASP A 169 -11.96 -4.09 -24.22
C ASP A 169 -10.78 -4.67 -23.41
N THR A 170 -11.02 -5.22 -22.19
CA THR A 170 -9.94 -5.53 -21.25
C THR A 170 -9.72 -7.02 -20.97
N PHE A 171 -10.35 -7.93 -21.71
CA PHE A 171 -10.09 -9.35 -21.52
C PHE A 171 -8.75 -9.76 -22.13
N PRO A 172 -7.78 -10.23 -21.32
CA PRO A 172 -6.49 -10.64 -21.83
C PRO A 172 -6.58 -11.80 -22.81
N LEU A 173 -5.84 -11.69 -23.91
CA LEU A 173 -5.60 -12.79 -24.84
C LEU A 173 -4.60 -13.76 -24.23
N LEU A 174 -5.02 -15.00 -24.02
CA LEU A 174 -4.21 -16.06 -23.40
C LEU A 174 -3.62 -17.03 -24.43
N GLY A 175 -4.30 -17.25 -25.55
CA GLY A 175 -3.80 -18.16 -26.57
C GLY A 175 -4.84 -18.52 -27.64
N SER A 176 -4.56 -19.61 -28.39
CA SER A 176 -5.54 -20.21 -29.30
C SER A 176 -6.62 -20.98 -28.51
N LYS A 177 -7.77 -21.20 -29.16
CA LYS A 177 -8.88 -21.96 -28.54
C LYS A 177 -8.50 -23.40 -28.12
N ASP A 178 -7.42 -23.94 -28.67
CA ASP A 178 -6.96 -25.30 -28.36
C ASP A 178 -6.14 -25.36 -27.05
N ASN A 179 -6.02 -24.23 -26.38
CA ASN A 179 -5.31 -24.09 -25.09
C ASN A 179 -6.26 -24.05 -23.87
N VAL A 180 -7.51 -24.50 -24.02
CA VAL A 180 -8.45 -24.65 -22.90
C VAL A 180 -7.83 -25.50 -21.80
N ASP A 181 -8.11 -25.19 -20.56
CA ASP A 181 -7.59 -25.78 -19.30
C ASP A 181 -6.09 -25.56 -19.06
N LYS A 182 -5.33 -25.02 -20.03
CA LYS A 182 -3.88 -24.82 -19.81
C LYS A 182 -3.55 -23.73 -18.81
N PHE A 183 -4.42 -22.75 -18.62
CA PHE A 183 -4.25 -21.74 -17.58
C PHE A 183 -4.31 -22.37 -16.19
N TRP A 184 -5.36 -23.13 -15.91
CA TRP A 184 -5.50 -23.82 -14.63
C TRP A 184 -4.43 -24.89 -14.41
N ASN A 185 -4.05 -25.61 -15.46
CA ASN A 185 -2.94 -26.56 -15.38
C ASN A 185 -1.62 -25.86 -14.97
N LEU A 186 -1.37 -24.64 -15.44
CA LEU A 186 -0.20 -23.85 -15.01
C LEU A 186 -0.33 -23.41 -13.54
N VAL A 187 -1.50 -22.94 -13.15
CA VAL A 187 -1.79 -22.50 -11.77
C VAL A 187 -1.64 -23.68 -10.81
N GLU A 188 -2.23 -24.85 -11.11
CA GLU A 188 -2.14 -26.06 -10.29
C GLU A 188 -0.72 -26.63 -10.23
N ALA A 189 0.02 -26.59 -11.33
CA ALA A 189 1.43 -27.00 -11.36
C ALA A 189 2.30 -26.13 -10.46
N GLU A 190 2.10 -24.80 -10.51
CA GLU A 190 2.81 -23.87 -9.61
C GLU A 190 2.38 -24.05 -8.15
N ALA A 191 1.09 -24.26 -7.91
CA ALA A 191 0.53 -24.54 -6.59
C ALA A 191 0.95 -25.91 -6.01
N GLY A 192 1.30 -26.87 -6.87
CA GLY A 192 1.63 -28.26 -6.50
C GLY A 192 0.44 -29.01 -5.95
N GLY A 193 -0.76 -28.84 -6.55
CA GLY A 193 -1.99 -29.53 -6.19
C GLY A 193 -3.25 -28.92 -6.79
N HIS A 194 -4.40 -29.60 -6.58
CA HIS A 194 -5.68 -29.14 -7.08
C HIS A 194 -6.18 -27.88 -6.36
N VAL A 195 -6.58 -26.86 -7.13
CA VAL A 195 -6.97 -25.54 -6.63
C VAL A 195 -8.49 -25.43 -6.53
N LEU A 196 -9.02 -25.26 -5.32
CA LEU A 196 -10.44 -25.09 -5.02
C LEU A 196 -10.90 -23.62 -5.00
N GLY A 197 -9.97 -22.69 -4.81
CA GLY A 197 -10.28 -21.25 -4.74
C GLY A 197 -9.03 -20.41 -4.94
N HIS A 198 -9.22 -19.16 -5.28
CA HIS A 198 -8.09 -18.27 -5.56
C HIS A 198 -8.42 -16.79 -5.36
N ASP A 199 -7.37 -16.01 -5.08
CA ASP A 199 -7.30 -14.56 -5.19
C ASP A 199 -6.10 -14.23 -6.08
N LEU A 200 -6.32 -14.29 -7.39
CA LEU A 200 -5.30 -14.08 -8.41
C LEU A 200 -5.49 -12.73 -9.10
N TYR A 201 -4.41 -12.01 -9.26
CA TYR A 201 -4.37 -10.67 -9.84
C TYR A 201 -3.37 -10.61 -10.99
N LEU A 202 -3.69 -9.82 -12.01
CA LEU A 202 -2.77 -9.54 -13.09
C LEU A 202 -1.73 -8.50 -12.64
N TYR A 203 -0.54 -8.60 -13.20
CA TYR A 203 0.49 -7.59 -13.06
C TYR A 203 1.30 -7.44 -14.35
N ILE A 204 1.85 -6.24 -14.57
CA ILE A 204 2.80 -6.03 -15.66
C ILE A 204 4.16 -6.61 -15.26
N ARG A 205 4.84 -7.26 -16.22
CA ARG A 205 6.16 -7.85 -15.96
C ARG A 205 7.32 -6.86 -16.03
N GLU A 206 7.02 -5.60 -16.29
CA GLU A 206 8.03 -4.56 -16.31
C GLU A 206 8.52 -4.29 -14.88
N LYS A 207 9.85 -4.36 -14.72
CA LYS A 207 10.51 -4.18 -13.43
C LYS A 207 10.67 -2.70 -13.08
N ALA A 208 10.86 -2.40 -11.80
CA ALA A 208 11.18 -1.06 -11.33
C ALA A 208 12.46 -0.52 -11.99
N LYS A 209 12.39 0.69 -12.54
CA LYS A 209 13.50 1.34 -13.25
C LYS A 209 13.78 2.72 -12.69
N ILE A 210 15.05 3.00 -12.52
CA ILE A 210 15.55 4.36 -12.30
C ILE A 210 15.87 4.96 -13.65
N TRP A 211 15.52 6.22 -13.86
CA TRP A 211 15.72 6.92 -15.10
C TRP A 211 15.71 8.45 -14.90
N GLY A 212 15.96 9.19 -15.96
CA GLY A 212 16.14 10.63 -15.97
C GLY A 212 17.56 10.97 -16.39
N VAL A 213 17.85 12.26 -16.56
CA VAL A 213 19.19 12.71 -16.98
C VAL A 213 20.21 12.47 -15.87
N ASP A 214 19.78 12.60 -14.61
CA ASP A 214 20.60 12.42 -13.41
C ASP A 214 20.08 11.27 -12.52
N ASP A 215 19.38 10.27 -13.09
CA ASP A 215 18.78 9.14 -12.38
C ASP A 215 17.82 9.59 -11.24
N GLU A 216 17.09 10.68 -11.44
CA GLU A 216 16.26 11.33 -10.42
C GLU A 216 14.89 10.71 -10.22
N PHE A 217 14.42 9.87 -11.17
CA PHE A 217 13.08 9.26 -11.14
C PHE A 217 13.13 7.76 -10.97
N ILE A 218 12.10 7.22 -10.34
CA ILE A 218 11.78 5.80 -10.31
C ILE A 218 10.41 5.58 -10.95
N SER A 219 10.30 4.55 -11.80
CA SER A 219 9.01 4.11 -12.32
C SER A 219 8.82 2.63 -12.07
N ALA A 220 7.62 2.27 -11.59
CA ALA A 220 7.24 0.89 -11.30
C ALA A 220 5.72 0.75 -11.25
N MET A 221 5.25 -0.49 -11.19
CA MET A 221 3.90 -0.80 -10.78
C MET A 221 3.77 -0.64 -9.25
N ALA A 222 2.63 -0.09 -8.80
CA ALA A 222 2.28 -0.02 -7.37
C ALA A 222 3.24 0.83 -6.50
N LEU A 223 3.76 1.95 -7.03
CA LEU A 223 4.37 2.96 -6.17
C LEU A 223 3.36 3.43 -5.14
N ASP A 224 2.11 3.61 -5.56
CA ASP A 224 0.94 3.71 -4.71
C ASP A 224 0.50 2.30 -4.27
N ASP A 225 0.66 1.92 -3.00
CA ASP A 225 1.27 2.68 -1.89
C ASP A 225 2.53 1.98 -1.36
N LEU A 226 3.11 1.04 -2.15
CA LEU A 226 4.28 0.27 -1.72
C LEU A 226 5.53 1.15 -1.46
N GLU A 227 5.58 2.35 -2.03
CA GLU A 227 6.62 3.31 -1.74
C GLU A 227 6.49 3.84 -0.30
N CYS A 228 5.28 4.20 0.15
CA CYS A 228 5.03 4.58 1.54
C CYS A 228 5.18 3.38 2.48
N VAL A 229 4.69 2.20 2.10
CA VAL A 229 4.91 0.96 2.87
C VAL A 229 6.39 0.72 3.12
N TRP A 230 7.24 0.90 2.11
CA TRP A 230 8.69 0.77 2.25
C TRP A 230 9.25 1.79 3.22
N GLY A 231 9.00 3.09 2.99
CA GLY A 231 9.52 4.18 3.82
C GLY A 231 9.08 4.06 5.28
N CYS A 232 7.81 3.74 5.52
CA CYS A 232 7.25 3.53 6.85
C CYS A 232 7.85 2.31 7.55
N THR A 233 8.00 1.18 6.85
CA THR A 233 8.63 -0.04 7.38
C THR A 233 10.09 0.21 7.74
N ARG A 234 10.86 0.88 6.88
CA ARG A 234 12.26 1.22 7.13
C ARG A 234 12.41 2.17 8.32
N GLY A 235 11.58 3.21 8.39
CA GLY A 235 11.53 4.12 9.53
C GLY A 235 11.16 3.41 10.83
N PHE A 236 10.16 2.52 10.80
CA PHE A 236 9.78 1.70 11.94
C PHE A 236 10.94 0.82 12.43
N LEU A 237 11.63 0.10 11.53
CA LEU A 237 12.73 -0.79 11.89
C LEU A 237 13.97 -0.06 12.42
N SER A 238 14.26 1.14 11.92
CA SER A 238 15.44 1.92 12.32
C SER A 238 15.26 2.71 13.60
N SER A 239 14.03 2.86 14.08
CA SER A 239 13.71 3.72 15.23
C SER A 239 13.97 3.06 16.58
N ALA A 240 14.24 3.88 17.59
CA ALA A 240 14.41 3.46 18.97
C ALA A 240 13.81 4.50 19.93
N GLN A 241 12.90 4.06 20.80
CA GLN A 241 12.38 4.88 21.88
C GLN A 241 11.70 4.00 22.95
N ASP A 242 11.48 4.53 24.14
CA ASP A 242 11.07 3.76 25.31
C ASP A 242 9.77 4.24 25.99
N ARG A 243 9.01 5.16 25.37
CA ARG A 243 7.82 5.76 26.01
C ARG A 243 6.50 5.52 25.31
N SER A 244 6.53 5.13 24.08
CA SER A 244 5.32 4.78 23.33
C SER A 244 5.48 3.43 22.67
N VAL A 245 4.38 2.74 22.43
CA VAL A 245 4.36 1.53 21.61
C VAL A 245 4.35 1.95 20.14
N PRO A 246 5.44 1.76 19.36
CA PRO A 246 5.40 2.00 17.93
C PRO A 246 4.60 0.89 17.26
N VAL A 247 3.71 1.27 16.33
CA VAL A 247 2.83 0.36 15.58
C VAL A 247 2.89 0.68 14.10
N LEU A 248 3.21 -0.30 13.27
CA LEU A 248 3.14 -0.23 11.82
C LEU A 248 1.95 -1.05 11.35
N CYS A 249 1.03 -0.44 10.60
CA CYS A 249 -0.14 -1.07 10.01
C CYS A 249 -0.04 -1.00 8.49
N CYS A 250 0.04 -2.17 7.82
CA CYS A 250 -0.06 -2.29 6.38
C CYS A 250 -1.39 -2.97 6.07
N PHE A 251 -2.39 -2.19 5.64
CA PHE A 251 -3.73 -2.66 5.34
C PHE A 251 -3.85 -3.19 3.91
N ASP A 252 -4.94 -3.89 3.64
CA ASP A 252 -5.38 -4.30 2.30
C ASP A 252 -6.71 -3.62 1.95
N ASP A 253 -7.14 -3.78 0.68
CA ASP A 253 -8.43 -3.34 0.17
C ASP A 253 -8.70 -1.82 0.28
N GLU A 254 -7.64 -0.99 0.36
CA GLU A 254 -7.79 0.47 0.33
C GLU A 254 -8.46 0.92 -0.97
N GLU A 255 -7.98 0.42 -2.08
CA GLU A 255 -8.37 0.76 -3.45
C GLU A 255 -9.82 0.42 -3.81
N VAL A 256 -10.47 -0.34 -2.94
CA VAL A 256 -11.88 -0.73 -3.06
C VAL A 256 -12.72 -0.25 -1.87
N GLY A 257 -12.18 0.67 -1.06
CA GLY A 257 -12.89 1.38 0.01
C GLY A 257 -12.75 0.78 1.40
N SER A 258 -11.76 -0.07 1.65
CA SER A 258 -11.39 -0.60 2.99
C SER A 258 -12.46 -1.43 3.72
N ASN A 259 -13.60 -1.74 3.09
CA ASN A 259 -14.73 -2.43 3.71
C ASN A 259 -14.58 -3.96 3.64
N SER A 260 -13.52 -4.50 4.22
CA SER A 260 -13.25 -5.94 4.31
C SER A 260 -12.68 -6.29 5.68
N PRO A 261 -12.57 -7.57 6.05
CA PRO A 261 -11.90 -7.96 7.30
C PRO A 261 -10.42 -7.55 7.38
N GLN A 262 -9.79 -7.25 6.23
CA GLN A 262 -8.41 -6.85 6.09
C GLN A 262 -8.23 -5.33 5.91
N GLY A 263 -9.28 -4.60 5.59
CA GLY A 263 -9.24 -3.16 5.32
C GLY A 263 -9.22 -2.31 6.59
N ALA A 264 -8.89 -1.03 6.41
CA ALA A 264 -8.83 -0.05 7.49
C ALA A 264 -10.21 0.24 8.16
N ALA A 265 -11.33 -0.09 7.50
CA ALA A 265 -12.67 -0.01 8.05
C ALA A 265 -13.03 -1.18 8.98
N SER A 266 -12.17 -2.21 9.08
CA SER A 266 -12.36 -3.30 10.03
C SER A 266 -11.92 -2.90 11.44
N THR A 267 -12.24 -3.74 12.41
CA THR A 267 -11.81 -3.55 13.81
C THR A 267 -10.37 -4.00 14.08
N ILE A 268 -9.63 -4.50 13.06
CA ILE A 268 -8.32 -5.14 13.25
C ILE A 268 -7.33 -4.29 14.05
N LEU A 269 -7.26 -2.99 13.77
CA LEU A 269 -6.37 -2.08 14.51
C LEU A 269 -6.85 -1.91 15.95
N ALA A 270 -8.13 -1.61 16.15
CA ALA A 270 -8.72 -1.44 17.49
C ALA A 270 -8.56 -2.70 18.34
N ASP A 271 -8.85 -3.88 17.77
CA ASP A 271 -8.70 -5.18 18.45
C ASP A 271 -7.24 -5.44 18.83
N THR A 272 -6.29 -5.10 17.93
CA THR A 272 -4.85 -5.25 18.19
C THR A 272 -4.40 -4.35 19.35
N LEU A 273 -4.81 -3.07 19.33
CA LEU A 273 -4.47 -2.12 20.40
C LEU A 273 -5.07 -2.52 21.75
N ASP A 274 -6.32 -3.04 21.75
CA ASP A 274 -6.97 -3.56 22.95
C ASP A 274 -6.20 -4.77 23.51
N ARG A 275 -5.81 -5.73 22.67
CA ARG A 275 -5.00 -6.88 23.08
C ARG A 275 -3.64 -6.49 23.65
N ILE A 276 -2.98 -5.48 23.05
CA ILE A 276 -1.72 -4.92 23.59
C ILE A 276 -1.97 -4.31 24.96
N CYS A 277 -3.01 -3.48 25.13
CA CYS A 277 -3.36 -2.87 26.40
C CYS A 277 -3.66 -3.91 27.47
N ASN A 278 -4.46 -4.94 27.15
CA ASN A 278 -4.80 -6.00 28.08
C ASN A 278 -3.56 -6.79 28.53
N ALA A 279 -2.67 -7.16 27.59
CA ALA A 279 -1.43 -7.88 27.90
C ALA A 279 -0.45 -7.04 28.75
N LEU A 280 -0.51 -5.71 28.66
CA LEU A 280 0.30 -4.78 29.44
C LEU A 280 -0.39 -4.26 30.70
N GLU A 281 -1.60 -4.72 31.01
CA GLU A 281 -2.45 -4.22 32.11
C GLU A 281 -2.66 -2.70 32.08
N LYS A 282 -2.85 -2.15 30.85
CA LYS A 282 -3.06 -0.71 30.60
C LYS A 282 -4.52 -0.39 30.30
N ASN A 283 -4.94 0.81 30.67
CA ASN A 283 -6.22 1.34 30.26
C ASN A 283 -6.15 1.85 28.81
N GLN A 284 -6.86 1.22 27.89
CA GLN A 284 -6.86 1.54 26.46
C GLN A 284 -7.24 3.01 26.19
N PHE A 285 -8.25 3.54 26.84
CA PHE A 285 -8.69 4.93 26.60
C PHE A 285 -7.63 5.94 26.99
N ARG A 286 -6.87 5.67 28.07
CA ARG A 286 -5.76 6.53 28.48
C ARG A 286 -4.58 6.43 27.51
N MET A 287 -4.29 5.23 27.02
CA MET A 287 -3.26 5.01 26.01
C MET A 287 -3.60 5.76 24.72
N LEU A 288 -4.85 5.60 24.21
CA LEU A 288 -5.29 6.27 22.99
C LEU A 288 -5.28 7.81 23.11
N ALA A 289 -5.63 8.36 24.27
CA ALA A 289 -5.57 9.81 24.51
C ALA A 289 -4.16 10.40 24.42
N GLN A 290 -3.11 9.59 24.49
CA GLN A 290 -1.71 9.96 24.36
C GLN A 290 -1.06 9.39 23.09
N SER A 291 -1.88 9.06 22.09
CA SER A 291 -1.45 8.44 20.85
C SER A 291 -1.50 9.40 19.67
N PHE A 292 -0.74 9.08 18.64
CA PHE A 292 -0.70 9.83 17.39
C PHE A 292 -0.56 8.86 16.21
N MET A 293 -1.17 9.19 15.07
CA MET A 293 -1.10 8.36 13.85
C MET A 293 -0.58 9.18 12.66
N VAL A 294 0.24 8.56 11.85
CA VAL A 294 0.58 8.99 10.50
C VAL A 294 -0.16 8.07 9.52
N SER A 295 -1.02 8.61 8.70
CA SER A 295 -1.61 7.92 7.55
C SER A 295 -0.74 8.25 6.34
N ALA A 296 -0.03 7.25 5.84
CA ALA A 296 0.90 7.39 4.73
C ALA A 296 0.30 6.76 3.46
N ASP A 297 0.15 7.57 2.42
CA ASP A 297 -0.44 7.20 1.15
C ASP A 297 -0.04 8.27 0.12
N ASN A 298 0.39 7.87 -1.07
CA ASN A 298 1.02 8.78 -2.04
C ASN A 298 0.14 9.98 -2.42
N ALA A 299 0.77 11.02 -2.92
CA ALA A 299 0.14 12.29 -3.27
C ALA A 299 0.36 12.63 -4.75
N HIS A 300 -0.58 13.37 -5.36
CA HIS A 300 -0.43 13.81 -6.74
C HIS A 300 0.67 14.89 -6.87
N ALA A 301 1.65 14.66 -7.75
CA ALA A 301 2.62 15.65 -8.15
C ALA A 301 2.03 16.64 -9.15
N LEU A 302 2.60 17.85 -9.24
CA LEU A 302 2.35 18.78 -10.32
C LEU A 302 2.64 18.12 -11.68
N HIS A 303 1.60 17.97 -12.51
CA HIS A 303 1.76 17.32 -13.80
C HIS A 303 2.46 18.25 -14.79
N PRO A 304 3.57 17.83 -15.44
CA PRO A 304 4.39 18.71 -16.28
C PRO A 304 3.64 19.29 -17.51
N ASN A 305 2.67 18.55 -18.04
CA ASN A 305 1.88 18.96 -19.20
C ASN A 305 0.51 19.53 -18.85
N HIS A 306 0.05 19.38 -17.59
CA HIS A 306 -1.28 19.78 -17.12
C HIS A 306 -1.20 20.45 -15.75
N PRO A 307 -0.41 21.54 -15.61
CA PRO A 307 -0.30 22.24 -14.33
C PRO A 307 -1.61 22.88 -13.87
N GLU A 308 -2.53 23.13 -14.79
CA GLU A 308 -3.86 23.69 -14.52
C GLU A 308 -4.78 22.76 -13.73
N LEU A 309 -4.46 21.46 -13.61
CA LEU A 309 -5.23 20.50 -12.83
C LEU A 309 -4.89 20.53 -11.34
N ALA A 310 -3.77 21.15 -10.96
CA ALA A 310 -3.36 21.29 -9.57
C ALA A 310 -3.90 22.58 -8.93
N ASP A 311 -3.90 22.63 -7.58
CA ASP A 311 -4.08 23.90 -6.87
C ASP A 311 -2.91 24.82 -7.18
N PRO A 312 -3.15 26.10 -7.54
CA PRO A 312 -2.09 26.98 -8.01
C PRO A 312 -1.02 27.35 -6.98
N ALA A 313 -1.30 27.13 -5.68
CA ALA A 313 -0.39 27.46 -4.58
C ALA A 313 0.17 26.22 -3.85
N HIS A 314 -0.45 25.05 -4.02
CA HIS A 314 -0.17 23.86 -3.22
C HIS A 314 -0.02 22.60 -4.10
N ALA A 315 0.82 22.69 -5.11
CA ALA A 315 1.12 21.60 -6.04
C ALA A 315 2.50 21.01 -5.73
N PRO A 316 2.60 19.81 -5.15
CA PRO A 316 3.87 19.18 -4.83
C PRO A 316 4.69 18.86 -6.07
N LEU A 317 6.01 18.97 -5.93
CA LEU A 317 6.98 18.60 -6.95
C LEU A 317 7.62 17.26 -6.59
N LEU A 318 7.98 16.49 -7.62
CA LEU A 318 8.84 15.33 -7.47
C LEU A 318 10.19 15.76 -6.89
N GLY A 319 10.71 15.05 -5.89
CA GLY A 319 11.97 15.39 -5.22
C GLY A 319 11.88 16.52 -4.20
N GLY A 320 10.69 17.04 -3.92
CA GLY A 320 10.48 18.15 -2.98
C GLY A 320 10.27 17.72 -1.52
N GLY A 321 10.36 16.44 -1.21
CA GLY A 321 10.19 15.90 0.14
C GLY A 321 8.78 15.41 0.43
N VAL A 322 8.53 15.13 1.72
CA VAL A 322 7.27 14.55 2.19
C VAL A 322 6.12 15.54 2.02
N VAL A 323 5.00 15.07 1.51
CA VAL A 323 3.80 15.87 1.24
C VAL A 323 2.80 15.73 2.39
N LEU A 324 2.38 16.85 2.99
CA LEU A 324 1.24 16.92 3.92
C LEU A 324 -0.04 17.16 3.12
N LYS A 325 -1.01 16.27 3.23
CA LYS A 325 -2.29 16.33 2.50
C LYS A 325 -3.37 16.95 3.38
N PHE A 326 -4.07 17.98 2.87
CA PHE A 326 -5.15 18.68 3.56
C PHE A 326 -6.44 18.65 2.76
N ASN A 327 -7.56 18.51 3.46
CA ASN A 327 -8.89 18.59 2.86
C ASN A 327 -9.91 19.15 3.87
N ALA A 328 -10.58 20.24 3.53
CA ALA A 328 -11.56 20.88 4.42
C ALA A 328 -12.78 19.98 4.74
N CYS A 329 -13.08 19.01 3.87
CA CYS A 329 -14.15 18.03 4.08
C CYS A 329 -13.66 16.77 4.82
N GLN A 330 -12.48 16.80 5.40
CA GLN A 330 -11.87 15.70 6.19
C GLN A 330 -11.71 14.38 5.40
N ARG A 331 -11.51 14.45 4.09
CA ARG A 331 -11.10 13.28 3.29
C ARG A 331 -9.64 12.92 3.54
N TYR A 332 -8.85 13.90 3.96
CA TYR A 332 -7.56 13.76 4.62
C TYR A 332 -7.71 14.28 6.05
N THR A 333 -7.14 13.59 7.00
CA THR A 333 -7.34 13.83 8.44
C THR A 333 -6.52 14.98 9.00
N THR A 334 -5.57 15.48 8.23
CA THR A 334 -4.64 16.53 8.65
C THR A 334 -5.35 17.79 9.12
N ASP A 335 -5.01 18.22 10.32
CA ASP A 335 -5.42 19.49 10.91
C ASP A 335 -4.23 20.38 11.29
N GLY A 336 -4.49 21.51 11.96
CA GLY A 336 -3.45 22.43 12.36
C GLY A 336 -2.46 21.86 13.37
N VAL A 337 -2.92 21.00 14.29
CA VAL A 337 -2.07 20.39 15.31
C VAL A 337 -1.23 19.27 14.71
N SER A 338 -1.86 18.34 14.03
CA SER A 338 -1.19 17.18 13.46
C SER A 338 -0.14 17.58 12.42
N SER A 339 -0.44 18.58 11.58
CA SER A 339 0.52 19.13 10.62
C SER A 339 1.70 19.83 11.29
N ALA A 340 1.47 20.61 12.36
CA ALA A 340 2.53 21.28 13.09
C ALA A 340 3.47 20.29 13.78
N VAL A 341 2.92 19.22 14.38
CA VAL A 341 3.68 18.13 14.99
C VAL A 341 4.58 17.46 13.96
N PHE A 342 4.02 17.05 12.84
CA PHE A 342 4.80 16.33 11.82
C PHE A 342 5.85 17.23 11.15
N ARG A 343 5.54 18.51 10.88
CA ARG A 343 6.55 19.49 10.40
C ARG A 343 7.70 19.64 11.40
N LYS A 344 7.41 19.69 12.71
CA LYS A 344 8.45 19.77 13.74
C LYS A 344 9.34 18.52 13.72
N ILE A 345 8.77 17.34 13.54
CA ILE A 345 9.51 16.09 13.43
C ILE A 345 10.40 16.11 12.18
N CYS A 346 9.85 16.44 11.01
CA CYS A 346 10.62 16.52 9.76
C CYS A 346 11.78 17.53 9.86
N ASN A 347 11.53 18.69 10.46
CA ASN A 347 12.57 19.72 10.65
C ASN A 347 13.72 19.24 11.57
N SER A 348 13.46 18.33 12.53
CA SER A 348 14.51 17.83 13.43
C SER A 348 15.52 16.92 12.74
N VAL A 349 15.19 16.45 11.54
CA VAL A 349 16.02 15.57 10.72
C VAL A 349 16.28 16.12 9.32
N ASP A 350 16.10 17.42 9.10
CA ASP A 350 16.31 18.11 7.82
C ASP A 350 15.59 17.44 6.64
N VAL A 351 14.32 17.05 6.84
CA VAL A 351 13.46 16.52 5.79
C VAL A 351 12.58 17.66 5.27
N PRO A 352 12.63 17.99 3.96
CA PRO A 352 11.76 18.98 3.37
C PRO A 352 10.31 18.51 3.36
N VAL A 353 9.38 19.46 3.51
CA VAL A 353 7.94 19.19 3.58
C VAL A 353 7.20 20.09 2.62
N GLN A 354 6.38 19.47 1.78
CA GLN A 354 5.46 20.13 0.87
C GLN A 354 4.03 20.10 1.41
N THR A 355 3.14 20.85 0.79
CA THR A 355 1.72 20.88 1.17
C THR A 355 0.88 20.62 -0.06
N TYR A 356 -0.13 19.76 0.07
CA TYR A 356 -1.07 19.43 -0.98
C TYR A 356 -2.51 19.80 -0.59
N TYR A 357 -3.18 20.46 -1.50
CA TYR A 357 -4.64 20.62 -1.53
C TYR A 357 -5.17 20.20 -2.89
N ASN A 358 -6.33 19.61 -2.94
CA ASN A 358 -7.04 19.45 -4.21
C ASN A 358 -7.39 20.83 -4.77
N ARG A 359 -7.35 21.01 -6.09
CA ARG A 359 -7.94 22.17 -6.74
C ARG A 359 -9.41 22.28 -6.30
N ALA A 360 -9.88 23.47 -5.94
CA ALA A 360 -11.13 23.69 -5.21
C ALA A 360 -12.38 23.18 -5.94
N ASP A 361 -12.33 23.02 -7.25
CA ASP A 361 -13.42 22.52 -8.12
C ASP A 361 -13.29 21.02 -8.47
N ILE A 362 -12.22 20.34 -8.00
CA ILE A 362 -11.99 18.92 -8.22
C ILE A 362 -12.21 18.18 -6.91
N PRO A 363 -13.18 17.26 -6.82
CA PRO A 363 -13.31 16.40 -5.66
C PRO A 363 -12.09 15.49 -5.56
N GLY A 364 -11.41 15.53 -4.42
CA GLY A 364 -10.27 14.66 -4.15
C GLY A 364 -10.69 13.22 -3.89
N GLY A 365 -9.71 12.32 -3.90
CA GLY A 365 -9.80 10.99 -3.32
C GLY A 365 -9.94 11.06 -1.80
N SER A 366 -9.86 9.92 -1.16
CA SER A 366 -9.77 9.78 0.29
C SER A 366 -8.67 8.78 0.60
N THR A 367 -8.20 8.74 1.84
CA THR A 367 -7.16 7.84 2.30
C THR A 367 -7.69 6.94 3.41
N LEU A 368 -6.93 5.91 3.73
CA LEU A 368 -7.26 5.00 4.84
C LEU A 368 -7.30 5.70 6.21
N GLY A 369 -6.65 6.86 6.37
CA GLY A 369 -6.58 7.60 7.64
C GLY A 369 -7.95 7.99 8.17
N HIS A 370 -8.79 8.64 7.35
CA HIS A 370 -10.13 9.06 7.79
C HIS A 370 -11.06 7.86 8.07
N ILE A 371 -10.81 6.71 7.43
CA ILE A 371 -11.56 5.47 7.66
C ILE A 371 -11.15 4.86 9.00
N SER A 372 -9.84 4.72 9.26
CA SER A 372 -9.30 4.18 10.52
C SER A 372 -9.75 4.98 11.74
N LEU A 373 -9.93 6.31 11.61
CA LEU A 373 -10.42 7.18 12.68
C LEU A 373 -11.82 6.81 13.19
N THR A 374 -12.63 6.11 12.41
CA THR A 374 -13.97 5.66 12.84
C THR A 374 -13.89 4.61 13.94
N HIS A 375 -12.76 3.90 14.07
CA HIS A 375 -12.54 2.87 15.09
C HIS A 375 -11.44 3.25 16.09
N VAL A 376 -10.44 4.05 15.67
CA VAL A 376 -9.31 4.49 16.51
C VAL A 376 -9.18 6.01 16.40
N SER A 377 -9.96 6.73 17.19
CA SER A 377 -10.03 8.20 17.17
C SER A 377 -8.83 8.83 17.90
N VAL A 378 -7.75 9.12 17.15
CA VAL A 378 -6.54 9.78 17.65
C VAL A 378 -6.12 10.91 16.71
N PRO A 379 -5.36 11.91 17.16
CA PRO A 379 -4.77 12.92 16.27
C PRO A 379 -4.01 12.21 15.12
N THR A 380 -4.35 12.57 13.87
CA THR A 380 -3.81 11.90 12.70
C THR A 380 -3.37 12.93 11.65
N VAL A 381 -2.24 12.69 11.02
CA VAL A 381 -1.73 13.45 9.88
C VAL A 381 -1.70 12.55 8.64
N ASP A 382 -2.23 13.04 7.52
CA ASP A 382 -2.08 12.39 6.21
C ASP A 382 -0.85 12.92 5.49
N VAL A 383 0.04 12.00 5.15
CA VAL A 383 1.28 12.30 4.43
C VAL A 383 1.41 11.40 3.21
N GLY A 384 2.36 11.70 2.34
CA GLY A 384 2.69 10.83 1.22
C GLY A 384 3.89 11.33 0.45
N LEU A 385 4.24 10.63 -0.63
CA LEU A 385 5.25 11.04 -1.58
C LEU A 385 4.59 11.50 -2.88
N ALA A 386 5.17 12.50 -3.51
CA ALA A 386 4.62 13.04 -4.74
C ALA A 386 4.86 12.06 -5.90
N GLN A 387 3.81 11.72 -6.65
CA GLN A 387 3.93 10.84 -7.82
C GLN A 387 3.10 11.32 -9.01
N LEU A 388 3.49 10.88 -10.19
CA LEU A 388 2.76 11.03 -11.45
C LEU A 388 2.08 9.72 -11.83
N ALA A 389 0.96 9.86 -12.56
CA ALA A 389 0.21 8.74 -13.09
C ALA A 389 -0.27 7.73 -12.03
N MET A 390 -0.65 8.21 -10.83
CA MET A 390 -1.30 7.41 -9.79
C MET A 390 -2.41 6.55 -10.39
N HIS A 391 -2.49 5.28 -9.98
CA HIS A 391 -3.41 4.26 -10.53
C HIS A 391 -3.14 3.83 -11.99
N SER A 392 -2.02 4.23 -12.58
CA SER A 392 -1.50 3.56 -13.77
C SER A 392 -0.87 2.22 -13.39
N CYS A 393 -0.80 1.29 -14.33
CA CYS A 393 0.00 0.10 -14.11
C CYS A 393 1.53 0.37 -14.09
N TYR A 394 1.95 1.60 -14.39
CA TYR A 394 3.35 2.04 -14.36
C TYR A 394 3.42 3.51 -13.95
N GLU A 395 3.70 3.75 -12.69
CA GLU A 395 3.69 5.04 -12.03
C GLU A 395 5.10 5.63 -11.95
N THR A 396 5.22 6.91 -11.58
CA THR A 396 6.52 7.59 -11.51
C THR A 396 6.61 8.45 -10.26
N ALA A 397 7.71 8.30 -9.49
CA ALA A 397 8.04 9.10 -8.32
C ALA A 397 9.50 9.57 -8.36
N ALA A 398 9.95 10.27 -7.34
CA ALA A 398 11.33 10.74 -7.22
C ALA A 398 12.16 9.86 -6.28
N VAL A 399 13.35 9.51 -6.72
CA VAL A 399 14.32 8.71 -5.92
C VAL A 399 14.64 9.36 -4.57
N ALA A 400 14.74 10.69 -4.52
CA ALA A 400 15.10 11.42 -3.30
C ALA A 400 14.02 11.35 -2.21
N ASP A 401 12.75 11.33 -2.60
CA ASP A 401 11.62 11.40 -1.66
C ASP A 401 11.51 10.14 -0.79
N VAL A 402 11.95 8.99 -1.30
CA VAL A 402 11.98 7.72 -0.57
C VAL A 402 12.82 7.81 0.71
N GLU A 403 14.04 8.36 0.61
CA GLU A 403 14.91 8.56 1.77
C GLU A 403 14.34 9.59 2.74
N TYR A 404 13.70 10.64 2.23
CA TYR A 404 13.05 11.63 3.08
C TYR A 404 11.94 11.00 3.92
N LEU A 405 11.12 10.13 3.35
CA LEU A 405 10.08 9.44 4.12
C LEU A 405 10.68 8.47 5.16
N GLU A 406 11.70 7.68 4.81
CA GLU A 406 12.39 6.82 5.77
C GLU A 406 12.91 7.60 6.97
N ARG A 407 13.57 8.75 6.73
CA ARG A 407 14.11 9.60 7.79
C ARG A 407 13.01 10.23 8.64
N ALA A 408 11.95 10.75 8.01
CA ALA A 408 10.82 11.33 8.71
C ALA A 408 10.13 10.31 9.62
N MET A 409 9.88 9.10 9.11
CA MET A 409 9.24 8.03 9.88
C MET A 409 10.16 7.46 10.96
N GLY A 410 11.46 7.38 10.72
CA GLY A 410 12.45 7.05 11.75
C GLY A 410 12.44 8.04 12.91
N ALA A 411 12.38 9.34 12.61
CA ALA A 411 12.25 10.39 13.61
C ALA A 411 10.89 10.36 14.32
N PHE A 412 9.79 10.14 13.60
CA PHE A 412 8.46 9.99 14.18
C PHE A 412 8.41 8.86 15.21
N TYR A 413 8.87 7.68 14.86
CA TYR A 413 8.86 6.55 15.78
C TYR A 413 9.90 6.65 16.90
N SER A 414 10.86 7.57 16.80
CA SER A 414 11.88 7.80 17.82
C SER A 414 11.56 8.97 18.76
N CYS A 415 10.59 9.83 18.41
CA CYS A 415 10.26 10.97 19.23
C CYS A 415 9.44 10.58 20.47
N GLU A 416 9.58 11.40 21.50
CA GLU A 416 8.68 11.39 22.65
C GLU A 416 7.55 12.40 22.38
N LEU A 417 6.32 11.89 22.22
CA LEU A 417 5.15 12.70 21.94
C LEU A 417 4.20 12.68 23.13
N GLU A 418 3.73 13.86 23.56
CA GLU A 418 2.80 14.04 24.67
C GLU A 418 1.68 14.98 24.22
N VAL A 419 0.46 14.46 24.13
CA VAL A 419 -0.74 15.27 23.86
C VAL A 419 -1.10 16.06 25.12
N THR A 420 -1.21 17.39 25.00
CA THR A 420 -1.50 18.27 26.13
C THR A 420 -3.01 18.52 26.29
N PRO A 421 -3.48 18.83 27.53
CA PRO A 421 -4.93 19.02 27.78
C PRO A 421 -5.56 20.20 27.02
N ASP A 422 -4.77 21.13 26.54
CA ASP A 422 -5.23 22.28 25.73
C ASP A 422 -5.30 21.98 24.24
N GLY A 423 -5.07 20.72 23.85
CA GLY A 423 -5.10 20.26 22.46
C GLY A 423 -3.79 20.46 21.70
N GLY A 424 -2.73 20.90 22.39
CA GLY A 424 -1.38 20.96 21.83
C GLY A 424 -0.65 19.61 21.89
N CYS A 425 0.62 19.63 21.49
CA CYS A 425 1.48 18.45 21.54
C CYS A 425 2.94 18.84 21.81
N LEU A 426 3.55 18.21 22.81
CA LEU A 426 4.99 18.30 23.04
C LEU A 426 5.69 17.22 22.20
N VAL A 427 6.74 17.61 21.50
CA VAL A 427 7.60 16.72 20.68
C VAL A 427 9.04 16.93 21.14
N ARG A 428 9.64 15.89 21.70
CA ARG A 428 11.01 15.88 22.24
C ARG A 428 11.87 14.82 21.54
#